data_b0a73d4bfd1943c0dfa83afdddf227cc
#
_entry.id   b0a73d4bfd1943c0dfa83afdddf227cc
#
_cell.length_a   1.000
_cell.length_b   1.000
_cell.length_c   1.000
_cell.angle_alpha   90.00
_cell.angle_beta   90.00
_cell.angle_gamma   90.00
#
_symmetry.space_group_name_H-M   'P 1'
#
loop_
_entity.id
_entity.type
_entity.pdbx_description
1 polymer ?
#
loop_
_entity_poly.entity_id
_entity_poly.type
_entity_poly.pdbx_seq_one_letter_code
_entity_poly.pdbx_strand_id
1 'polypeptide(L)'
;MPRPVKCRKIGCSPEFVVFKPAGVPLDELEAIELTVDEFEAIRLADFEGLYQEEAAGRMHVSRQTFGNILSSARHKVGVMLVTGKQLTITGGTIMMTEQRLFKCGGCGHAWAVGHGVQRPEVCPSCG
;
A
#
# COMPACT_ATOMS: atom_id res chain seq x y z
N MET A 1 -5.61 16.38 -14.76
CA MET A 1 -5.59 15.88 -13.37
C MET A 1 -5.66 14.38 -13.36
N PRO A 2 -4.80 13.72 -12.60
CA PRO A 2 -4.92 12.26 -12.48
C PRO A 2 -6.23 11.89 -11.77
N ARG A 3 -6.76 10.73 -12.12
CA ARG A 3 -7.95 10.21 -11.44
C ARG A 3 -7.65 9.96 -9.97
N PRO A 4 -8.62 10.20 -9.06
CA PRO A 4 -8.42 9.86 -7.65
C PRO A 4 -8.09 8.38 -7.49
N VAL A 5 -7.14 8.09 -6.62
CA VAL A 5 -6.71 6.72 -6.33
C VAL A 5 -7.66 6.11 -5.29
N LYS A 6 -8.16 4.90 -5.58
CA LYS A 6 -8.98 4.15 -4.63
C LYS A 6 -8.09 3.66 -3.49
N CYS A 7 -8.51 3.93 -2.25
CA CYS A 7 -7.80 3.43 -1.08
C CYS A 7 -7.93 1.91 -0.99
N ARG A 8 -6.82 1.24 -0.75
CA ARG A 8 -6.76 -0.21 -0.61
C ARG A 8 -7.16 -0.60 0.80
N LYS A 9 -7.97 -1.65 0.92
CA LYS A 9 -8.35 -2.17 2.23
C LYS A 9 -7.22 -3.01 2.80
N ILE A 10 -6.90 -2.80 4.07
CA ILE A 10 -5.93 -3.61 4.79
C ILE A 10 -6.62 -4.35 5.93
N GLY A 11 -6.18 -5.58 6.21
CA GLY A 11 -6.75 -6.42 7.26
C GLY A 11 -6.14 -6.16 8.63
N CYS A 12 -4.91 -5.68 8.67
CA CYS A 12 -4.25 -5.35 9.93
C CYS A 12 -3.16 -4.32 9.69
N SER A 13 -2.89 -3.51 10.72
CA SER A 13 -1.80 -2.54 10.69
C SER A 13 -0.47 -3.23 10.97
N PRO A 14 0.64 -2.76 10.36
CA PRO A 14 1.95 -3.31 10.68
C PRO A 14 2.30 -3.08 12.16
N GLU A 15 2.72 -4.13 12.83
CA GLU A 15 3.18 -4.05 14.21
C GLU A 15 4.62 -3.55 14.27
N PHE A 16 5.45 -4.00 13.34
CA PHE A 16 6.84 -3.61 13.23
C PHE A 16 7.00 -2.76 11.97
N VAL A 17 7.53 -1.55 12.11
CA VAL A 17 7.57 -0.59 11.01
C VAL A 17 8.99 -0.24 10.54
N VAL A 18 10.03 -0.75 11.20
CA VAL A 18 11.42 -0.51 10.80
C VAL A 18 12.18 -1.83 10.81
N PHE A 19 12.84 -2.12 9.70
CA PHE A 19 13.73 -3.28 9.57
C PHE A 19 15.10 -2.78 9.10
N LYS A 20 16.14 -3.24 9.75
CA LYS A 20 17.52 -2.82 9.44
C LYS A 20 18.50 -3.93 9.72
N PRO A 21 19.72 -3.87 9.16
CA PRO A 21 20.79 -4.79 9.55
C PRO A 21 21.12 -4.62 11.03
N ALA A 22 21.33 -5.73 11.73
CA ALA A 22 21.69 -5.71 13.14
C ALA A 22 23.05 -5.02 13.35
N GLY A 23 23.13 -4.20 14.39
CA GLY A 23 24.36 -3.54 14.76
C GLY A 23 24.69 -2.27 13.99
N VAL A 24 23.89 -1.88 13.01
CA VAL A 24 24.10 -0.65 12.24
C VAL A 24 23.12 0.42 12.72
N PRO A 25 23.58 1.61 13.15
CA PRO A 25 22.68 2.68 13.55
C PRO A 25 21.79 3.17 12.40
N LEU A 26 20.54 3.57 12.72
CA LEU A 26 19.58 4.04 11.72
C LEU A 26 20.07 5.25 10.93
N ASP A 27 20.78 6.16 11.58
CA ASP A 27 21.28 7.39 10.96
C ASP A 27 22.38 7.14 9.93
N GLU A 28 22.97 5.96 9.91
CA GLU A 28 23.98 5.57 8.94
C GLU A 28 23.40 4.84 7.72
N LEU A 29 22.10 4.58 7.72
CA LEU A 29 21.44 3.81 6.67
C LEU A 29 20.51 4.66 5.83
N GLU A 30 20.58 4.49 4.51
CA GLU A 30 19.55 5.01 3.62
C GLU A 30 18.27 4.23 3.85
N ALA A 31 17.13 4.92 3.74
CA ALA A 31 15.82 4.32 3.98
C ALA A 31 15.12 3.99 2.67
N ILE A 32 14.44 2.85 2.65
CA ILE A 32 13.48 2.47 1.61
C ILE A 32 12.12 2.50 2.26
N GLU A 33 11.17 3.22 1.65
CA GLU A 33 9.80 3.27 2.16
C GLU A 33 8.97 2.15 1.52
N LEU A 34 8.46 1.24 2.35
CA LEU A 34 7.44 0.27 1.96
C LEU A 34 6.10 0.83 2.41
N THR A 35 5.20 1.04 1.47
CA THR A 35 3.88 1.57 1.84
C THR A 35 3.05 0.49 2.55
N VAL A 36 2.02 0.91 3.30
CA VAL A 36 1.21 -0.04 4.06
C VAL A 36 0.43 -0.97 3.13
N ASP A 37 -0.02 -0.49 1.98
CA ASP A 37 -0.67 -1.37 0.99
C ASP A 37 0.32 -2.36 0.38
N GLU A 38 1.58 -1.99 0.19
CA GLU A 38 2.62 -2.93 -0.22
C GLU A 38 2.88 -4.00 0.86
N PHE A 39 2.91 -3.59 2.12
CA PHE A 39 3.00 -4.53 3.24
C PHE A 39 1.83 -5.51 3.23
N GLU A 40 0.61 -5.02 3.05
CA GLU A 40 -0.57 -5.87 3.02
C GLU A 40 -0.54 -6.86 1.86
N ALA A 41 -0.04 -6.44 0.69
CA ALA A 41 0.08 -7.34 -0.44
C ALA A 41 1.02 -8.51 -0.13
N ILE A 42 2.16 -8.22 0.51
CA ILE A 42 3.10 -9.26 0.95
C ILE A 42 2.44 -10.16 2.00
N ARG A 43 1.74 -9.56 2.96
CA ARG A 43 1.07 -10.33 4.01
C ARG A 43 0.07 -11.32 3.43
N LEU A 44 -0.75 -10.88 2.49
CA LEU A 44 -1.76 -11.75 1.89
C LEU A 44 -1.16 -12.81 0.96
N ALA A 45 -0.22 -12.42 0.11
CA ALA A 45 0.34 -13.34 -0.89
C ALA A 45 1.40 -14.27 -0.31
N ASP A 46 2.35 -13.72 0.44
CA ASP A 46 3.54 -14.47 0.86
C ASP A 46 3.43 -15.04 2.27
N PHE A 47 2.74 -14.35 3.17
CA PHE A 47 2.55 -14.85 4.53
C PHE A 47 1.34 -15.78 4.63
N GLU A 48 0.19 -15.34 4.11
CA GLU A 48 -1.02 -16.16 4.15
C GLU A 48 -1.15 -17.13 2.98
N GLY A 49 -0.38 -16.92 1.92
CA GLY A 49 -0.35 -17.84 0.78
C GLY A 49 -1.57 -17.76 -0.12
N LEU A 50 -2.26 -16.62 -0.18
CA LEU A 50 -3.43 -16.45 -1.02
C LEU A 50 -3.04 -16.26 -2.48
N TYR A 51 -3.88 -16.77 -3.39
CA TYR A 51 -3.73 -16.44 -4.81
C TYR A 51 -4.05 -14.97 -5.05
N GLN A 52 -3.49 -14.42 -6.14
CA GLN A 52 -3.60 -12.98 -6.42
C GLN A 52 -5.05 -12.51 -6.55
N GLU A 53 -5.92 -13.33 -7.13
CA GLU A 53 -7.33 -12.97 -7.29
C GLU A 53 -8.03 -12.77 -5.94
N GLU A 54 -7.83 -13.70 -5.01
CA GLU A 54 -8.41 -13.59 -3.67
C GLU A 54 -7.78 -12.45 -2.88
N ALA A 55 -6.47 -12.32 -2.94
CA ALA A 55 -5.76 -11.25 -2.26
C ALA A 55 -6.21 -9.88 -2.77
N ALA A 56 -6.35 -9.73 -4.09
CA ALA A 56 -6.84 -8.50 -4.70
C ALA A 56 -8.25 -8.16 -4.21
N GLY A 57 -9.12 -9.16 -4.11
CA GLY A 57 -10.48 -8.97 -3.60
C GLY A 57 -10.50 -8.45 -2.17
N ARG A 58 -9.62 -8.97 -1.32
CA ARG A 58 -9.51 -8.50 0.07
C ARG A 58 -9.02 -7.07 0.18
N MET A 59 -8.17 -6.65 -0.74
CA MET A 59 -7.65 -5.27 -0.78
C MET A 59 -8.55 -4.32 -1.56
N HIS A 60 -9.65 -4.81 -2.12
CA HIS A 60 -10.59 -4.04 -2.94
C HIS A 60 -9.90 -3.39 -4.16
N VAL A 61 -9.02 -4.12 -4.80
CA VAL A 61 -8.32 -3.69 -6.00
C VAL A 61 -8.46 -4.75 -7.09
N SER A 62 -8.16 -4.38 -8.34
CA SER A 62 -8.12 -5.35 -9.43
C SER A 62 -6.93 -6.28 -9.28
N ARG A 63 -6.99 -7.46 -9.91
CA ARG A 63 -5.88 -8.41 -9.90
C ARG A 63 -4.60 -7.77 -10.45
N GLN A 64 -4.72 -6.97 -11.52
CA GLN A 64 -3.57 -6.31 -12.11
C GLN A 64 -2.96 -5.29 -11.15
N THR A 65 -3.79 -4.48 -10.50
CA THR A 65 -3.33 -3.52 -9.49
C THR A 65 -2.63 -4.24 -8.34
N PHE A 66 -3.22 -5.34 -7.86
CA PHE A 66 -2.59 -6.14 -6.81
C PHE A 66 -1.22 -6.65 -7.26
N GLY A 67 -1.12 -7.17 -8.49
CA GLY A 67 0.14 -7.64 -9.04
C GLY A 67 1.20 -6.54 -9.08
N ASN A 68 0.81 -5.33 -9.44
CA ASN A 68 1.72 -4.19 -9.47
C ASN A 68 2.19 -3.81 -8.05
N ILE A 69 1.26 -3.78 -7.09
CA ILE A 69 1.58 -3.49 -5.69
C ILE A 69 2.56 -4.55 -5.15
N LEU A 70 2.26 -5.81 -5.37
CA LEU A 70 3.08 -6.91 -4.89
C LEU A 70 4.47 -6.91 -5.52
N SER A 71 4.55 -6.65 -6.82
CA SER A 71 5.83 -6.58 -7.54
C SER A 71 6.71 -5.47 -6.97
N SER A 72 6.13 -4.30 -6.75
CA SER A 72 6.84 -3.17 -6.13
C SER A 72 7.32 -3.52 -4.72
N ALA A 73 6.45 -4.15 -3.92
CA ALA A 73 6.77 -4.55 -2.56
C ALA A 73 7.94 -5.55 -2.52
N ARG A 74 7.88 -6.56 -3.37
CA ARG A 74 8.94 -7.57 -3.45
C ARG A 74 10.27 -7.00 -3.90
N HIS A 75 10.23 -6.04 -4.85
CA HIS A 75 11.44 -5.36 -5.28
C HIS A 75 12.09 -4.60 -4.12
N LYS A 76 11.29 -3.87 -3.34
CA LYS A 76 11.79 -3.10 -2.19
C LYS A 76 12.41 -4.02 -1.14
N VAL A 77 11.78 -5.15 -0.85
CA VAL A 77 12.34 -6.14 0.08
C VAL A 77 13.65 -6.69 -0.45
N GLY A 78 13.73 -6.97 -1.75
CA GLY A 78 14.95 -7.44 -2.39
C GLY A 78 16.08 -6.42 -2.28
N VAL A 79 15.78 -5.15 -2.52
CA VAL A 79 16.78 -4.08 -2.37
C VAL A 79 17.27 -4.00 -0.93
N MET A 80 16.37 -4.09 0.04
CA MET A 80 16.76 -4.08 1.45
C MET A 80 17.72 -5.23 1.78
N LEU A 81 17.38 -6.43 1.35
CA LEU A 81 18.18 -7.61 1.65
C LEU A 81 19.57 -7.58 1.00
N VAL A 82 19.63 -7.09 -0.22
CA VAL A 82 20.88 -7.10 -1.00
C VAL A 82 21.78 -5.94 -0.62
N THR A 83 21.23 -4.74 -0.42
CA THR A 83 22.03 -3.54 -0.16
C THR A 83 22.18 -3.18 1.31
N GLY A 84 21.39 -3.78 2.19
CA GLY A 84 21.46 -3.49 3.63
C GLY A 84 20.82 -2.15 4.01
N LYS A 85 20.02 -1.55 3.15
CA LYS A 85 19.27 -0.34 3.51
C LYS A 85 18.21 -0.65 4.54
N GLN A 86 17.82 0.35 5.34
CA GLN A 86 16.69 0.16 6.25
C GLN A 86 15.38 0.21 5.46
N LEU A 87 14.40 -0.57 5.92
CA LEU A 87 13.06 -0.57 5.36
C LEU A 87 12.11 0.03 6.38
N THR A 88 11.37 1.07 5.98
CA THR A 88 10.39 1.72 6.84
C THR A 88 9.01 1.55 6.24
N ILE A 89 8.06 1.05 7.04
CA ILE A 89 6.69 0.82 6.59
C ILE A 89 5.85 2.02 7.00
N THR A 90 5.39 2.79 6.02
CA THR A 90 4.60 4.00 6.27
C THR A 90 3.88 4.44 4.99
N GLY A 91 2.84 5.25 5.15
CA GLY A 91 2.14 5.85 4.01
C GLY A 91 1.27 4.90 3.23
N GLY A 92 1.00 5.27 1.98
CA GLY A 92 0.13 4.51 1.08
C GLY A 92 -1.31 5.01 1.09
N THR A 93 -2.10 4.48 0.15
CA THR A 93 -3.52 4.81 0.01
C THR A 93 -4.34 3.66 0.56
N ILE A 94 -4.64 3.70 1.86
CA ILE A 94 -5.22 2.57 2.60
C ILE A 94 -6.49 2.98 3.35
N MET A 95 -7.30 1.96 3.68
CA MET A 95 -8.46 2.09 4.55
C MET A 95 -8.65 0.81 5.35
N MET A 96 -9.31 0.91 6.50
CA MET A 96 -9.68 -0.25 7.32
C MET A 96 -11.20 -0.41 7.44
N THR A 97 -11.97 0.31 6.61
CA THR A 97 -13.44 0.24 6.60
C THR A 97 -13.92 -0.46 5.36
N GLU A 98 -15.20 -0.86 5.37
CA GLU A 98 -15.84 -1.46 4.19
C GLU A 98 -16.25 -0.43 3.15
N GLN A 99 -16.24 0.87 3.47
CA GLN A 99 -16.56 1.91 2.51
C GLN A 99 -15.41 2.09 1.51
N ARG A 100 -15.79 2.48 0.29
CA ARG A 100 -14.80 2.79 -0.74
C ARG A 100 -14.26 4.19 -0.50
N LEU A 101 -13.00 4.28 -0.13
CA LEU A 101 -12.33 5.56 0.08
C LEU A 101 -11.45 5.90 -1.12
N PHE A 102 -11.43 7.17 -1.47
CA PHE A 102 -10.57 7.72 -2.52
C PHE A 102 -9.76 8.87 -1.96
N LYS A 103 -8.57 9.06 -2.51
CA LYS A 103 -7.66 10.13 -2.11
C LYS A 103 -7.17 10.87 -3.34
N CYS A 104 -7.22 12.19 -3.32
CA CYS A 104 -6.70 13.00 -4.40
C CYS A 104 -5.18 13.04 -4.35
N GLY A 105 -4.52 12.69 -5.45
CA GLY A 105 -3.07 12.78 -5.56
C GLY A 105 -2.52 14.20 -5.57
N GLY A 106 -3.39 15.20 -5.86
CA GLY A 106 -2.97 16.59 -5.94
C GLY A 106 -3.05 17.33 -4.60
N CYS A 107 -4.21 17.22 -3.90
CA CYS A 107 -4.44 17.99 -2.67
C CYS A 107 -4.47 17.14 -1.39
N GLY A 108 -4.45 15.81 -1.52
CA GLY A 108 -4.48 14.91 -0.38
C GLY A 108 -5.87 14.72 0.24
N HIS A 109 -6.92 15.35 -0.31
CA HIS A 109 -8.27 15.20 0.22
C HIS A 109 -8.75 13.75 0.08
N ALA A 110 -9.33 13.22 1.16
CA ALA A 110 -9.89 11.87 1.17
C ALA A 110 -11.40 11.94 1.41
N TRP A 111 -12.14 11.07 0.71
CA TRP A 111 -13.60 11.01 0.88
C TRP A 111 -14.10 9.59 0.63
N ALA A 112 -15.28 9.28 1.18
CA ALA A 112 -15.91 7.98 1.04
C ALA A 112 -16.95 8.01 -0.05
N VAL A 113 -17.07 6.90 -0.78
CA VAL A 113 -18.06 6.68 -1.81
C VAL A 113 -18.75 5.35 -1.54
N GLY A 114 -20.08 5.32 -1.64
CA GLY A 114 -20.84 4.09 -1.43
C GLY A 114 -20.56 3.04 -2.50
N HIS A 115 -20.78 1.77 -2.14
CA HIS A 115 -20.71 0.70 -3.12
C HIS A 115 -21.79 0.86 -4.18
N GLY A 116 -21.44 0.55 -5.44
CA GLY A 116 -22.36 0.70 -6.57
C GLY A 116 -22.34 2.09 -7.19
N VAL A 117 -21.74 3.08 -6.56
CA VAL A 117 -21.57 4.40 -7.15
C VAL A 117 -20.38 4.39 -8.09
N GLN A 118 -20.51 5.11 -9.21
CA GLN A 118 -19.44 5.20 -10.20
C GLN A 118 -18.15 5.76 -9.56
N ARG A 119 -17.02 5.25 -10.01
CA ARG A 119 -15.73 5.75 -9.55
C ARG A 119 -15.59 7.24 -9.87
N PRO A 120 -15.24 8.07 -8.90
CA PRO A 120 -15.03 9.49 -9.16
C PRO A 120 -13.83 9.72 -10.07
N GLU A 121 -13.97 10.69 -10.98
CA GLU A 121 -12.89 11.06 -11.90
C GLU A 121 -12.19 12.35 -11.48
N VAL A 122 -12.84 13.13 -10.63
CA VAL A 122 -12.30 14.40 -10.13
C VAL A 122 -12.42 14.45 -8.61
N CYS A 123 -11.56 15.25 -8.00
CA CYS A 123 -11.58 15.49 -6.55
C CYS A 123 -12.70 16.51 -6.23
N PRO A 124 -13.59 16.21 -5.25
CA PRO A 124 -14.62 17.17 -4.89
C PRO A 124 -14.09 18.42 -4.19
N SER A 125 -12.84 18.39 -3.70
CA SER A 125 -12.25 19.53 -3.02
C SER A 125 -11.49 20.47 -3.96
N CYS A 126 -10.70 19.92 -4.86
CA CYS A 126 -9.87 20.76 -5.73
C CYS A 126 -10.27 20.69 -7.22
N GLY A 127 -11.25 19.90 -7.53
CA GLY A 127 -11.71 19.72 -8.91
C GLY A 127 -10.82 18.86 -9.72
#